data_22e677a51acc43d437821d3bafc58c77
#
_entry.id   22e677a51acc43d437821d3bafc58c77
#
_cell.length_a   1.000
_cell.length_b   1.000
_cell.length_c   1.000
_cell.angle_alpha   90.00
_cell.angle_beta   90.00
_cell.angle_gamma   90.00
#
_symmetry.space_group_name_H-M   'P 1'
#
loop_
_entity.id
_entity.type
_entity.pdbx_description
1 polymer ?
#
loop_
_entity_poly.entity_id
_entity_poly.type
_entity_poly.pdbx_seq_one_letter_code
_entity_poly.pdbx_strand_id
1 'polypeptide(L)'
;MKRPDRPSRRRVNALGKSEIVVTPTGLALVEQLAERGCSVVTISAALGVNKETFLHIRRRDQAVDDAFERGRAREHDRLVGNLTTAAESGNVVASIFLLKARHGYREGEPMEVNVEVNTGGVLVVPAEVTVEQYLEMKRAEGEMIDVTPQPVPALYPGHAAPLAD
;
A
#
# COMPACT_ATOMS: atom_id res chain seq x y z
N MET A 1 -32.02 -35.25 -17.39
CA MET A 1 -30.90 -34.28 -17.40
C MET A 1 -31.14 -33.26 -16.27
N LYS A 2 -30.33 -33.31 -15.21
CA LYS A 2 -30.47 -32.39 -14.03
C LYS A 2 -30.05 -30.99 -14.48
N ARG A 3 -30.91 -29.98 -14.32
CA ARG A 3 -30.57 -28.60 -14.67
C ARG A 3 -29.33 -28.18 -13.87
N PRO A 4 -28.33 -27.52 -14.49
CA PRO A 4 -27.17 -27.04 -13.74
C PRO A 4 -27.63 -26.14 -12.59
N ASP A 5 -27.05 -26.34 -11.40
CA ASP A 5 -27.41 -25.57 -10.22
C ASP A 5 -27.01 -24.09 -10.46
N ARG A 6 -27.98 -23.19 -10.29
CA ARG A 6 -27.73 -21.75 -10.51
C ARG A 6 -26.84 -21.19 -9.41
N PRO A 7 -25.90 -20.28 -9.71
CA PRO A 7 -24.98 -19.74 -8.72
C PRO A 7 -25.66 -18.91 -7.63
N SER A 8 -26.87 -18.40 -7.91
CA SER A 8 -27.71 -17.71 -6.94
C SER A 8 -29.18 -18.09 -7.10
N ARG A 9 -29.96 -18.02 -6.01
CA ARG A 9 -31.42 -18.27 -6.03
C ARG A 9 -32.15 -17.29 -5.11
N ARG A 10 -33.38 -16.97 -5.46
CA ARG A 10 -34.29 -16.25 -4.57
C ARG A 10 -34.91 -17.20 -3.57
N ARG A 11 -34.95 -16.79 -2.30
CA ARG A 11 -35.62 -17.45 -1.20
C ARG A 11 -36.52 -16.43 -0.50
N VAL A 12 -37.65 -16.87 0.01
CA VAL A 12 -38.48 -16.05 0.92
C VAL A 12 -38.02 -16.36 2.34
N ASN A 13 -37.65 -15.34 3.11
CA ASN A 13 -37.24 -15.49 4.49
C ASN A 13 -38.47 -15.66 5.43
N ALA A 14 -38.25 -15.92 6.72
CA ALA A 14 -39.29 -16.10 7.72
C ALA A 14 -40.22 -14.88 7.88
N LEU A 15 -39.78 -13.69 7.43
CA LEU A 15 -40.55 -12.44 7.46
C LEU A 15 -41.29 -12.17 6.14
N GLY A 16 -41.38 -13.13 5.23
CA GLY A 16 -42.04 -12.99 3.94
C GLY A 16 -41.29 -12.13 2.91
N LYS A 17 -40.03 -11.69 3.19
CA LYS A 17 -39.23 -10.88 2.28
C LYS A 17 -38.43 -11.76 1.33
N SER A 18 -38.40 -11.38 0.05
CA SER A 18 -37.56 -12.03 -0.97
C SER A 18 -36.10 -11.73 -0.72
N GLU A 19 -35.27 -12.75 -0.66
CA GLU A 19 -33.87 -12.71 -0.36
C GLU A 19 -33.07 -13.50 -1.41
N ILE A 20 -31.91 -13.00 -1.82
CA ILE A 20 -30.99 -13.72 -2.70
C ILE A 20 -30.00 -14.49 -1.82
N VAL A 21 -29.89 -15.79 -2.09
CA VAL A 21 -28.94 -16.69 -1.42
C VAL A 21 -27.99 -17.24 -2.47
N VAL A 22 -26.69 -17.22 -2.16
CA VAL A 22 -25.65 -17.82 -2.99
C VAL A 22 -25.62 -19.32 -2.74
N THR A 23 -25.61 -20.11 -3.80
CA THR A 23 -25.56 -21.58 -3.70
C THR A 23 -24.11 -22.07 -3.51
N PRO A 24 -23.88 -23.33 -3.13
CA PRO A 24 -22.53 -23.89 -3.09
C PRO A 24 -21.75 -23.72 -4.40
N THR A 25 -22.44 -23.89 -5.55
CA THR A 25 -21.88 -23.61 -6.88
C THR A 25 -21.52 -22.13 -7.04
N GLY A 26 -22.35 -21.23 -6.48
CA GLY A 26 -22.07 -19.79 -6.45
C GLY A 26 -20.88 -19.43 -5.58
N LEU A 27 -20.71 -20.08 -4.41
CA LEU A 27 -19.54 -19.88 -3.55
C LEU A 27 -18.24 -20.27 -4.27
N ALA A 28 -18.24 -21.44 -4.93
CA ALA A 28 -17.08 -21.86 -5.73
C ALA A 28 -16.79 -20.89 -6.87
N LEU A 29 -17.83 -20.36 -7.53
CA LEU A 29 -17.67 -19.35 -8.59
C LEU A 29 -17.09 -18.03 -8.05
N VAL A 30 -17.55 -17.55 -6.88
CA VAL A 30 -17.01 -16.35 -6.22
C VAL A 30 -15.52 -16.54 -5.93
N GLU A 31 -15.13 -17.65 -5.30
CA GLU A 31 -13.77 -17.97 -4.95
C GLU A 31 -12.88 -18.02 -6.20
N GLN A 32 -13.32 -18.74 -7.26
CA GLN A 32 -12.58 -18.85 -8.51
C GLN A 32 -12.39 -17.50 -9.22
N LEU A 33 -13.42 -16.66 -9.29
CA LEU A 33 -13.32 -15.36 -9.93
C LEU A 33 -12.47 -14.39 -9.12
N ALA A 34 -12.55 -14.42 -7.78
CA ALA A 34 -11.70 -13.65 -6.90
C ALA A 34 -10.23 -14.05 -7.04
N GLU A 35 -9.92 -15.36 -7.14
CA GLU A 35 -8.57 -15.89 -7.38
C GLU A 35 -7.99 -15.45 -8.73
N ARG A 36 -8.85 -15.24 -9.74
CA ARG A 36 -8.44 -14.68 -11.04
C ARG A 36 -8.22 -13.16 -11.03
N GLY A 37 -8.47 -12.49 -9.92
CA GLY A 37 -8.36 -11.05 -9.82
C GLY A 37 -9.55 -10.28 -10.40
N CYS A 38 -10.67 -10.96 -10.64
CA CYS A 38 -11.85 -10.31 -11.19
C CYS A 38 -12.41 -9.23 -10.25
N SER A 39 -12.94 -8.17 -10.85
CA SER A 39 -13.56 -7.09 -10.08
C SER A 39 -14.87 -7.54 -9.41
N VAL A 40 -15.28 -6.84 -8.36
CA VAL A 40 -16.57 -7.06 -7.68
C VAL A 40 -17.75 -6.96 -8.67
N VAL A 41 -17.65 -6.07 -9.68
CA VAL A 41 -18.67 -5.92 -10.73
C VAL A 41 -18.77 -7.20 -11.57
N THR A 42 -17.63 -7.75 -11.97
CA THR A 42 -17.58 -9.00 -12.75
C THR A 42 -18.14 -10.18 -11.96
N ILE A 43 -17.78 -10.29 -10.69
CA ILE A 43 -18.27 -11.37 -9.82
C ILE A 43 -19.78 -11.27 -9.59
N SER A 44 -20.28 -10.05 -9.34
CA SER A 44 -21.72 -9.84 -9.16
C SER A 44 -22.52 -10.17 -10.42
N ALA A 45 -22.01 -9.77 -11.60
CA ALA A 45 -22.62 -10.11 -12.87
C ALA A 45 -22.67 -11.62 -13.12
N ALA A 46 -21.61 -12.36 -12.78
CA ALA A 46 -21.55 -13.82 -12.88
C ALA A 46 -22.54 -14.52 -11.95
N LEU A 47 -22.86 -13.94 -10.79
CA LEU A 47 -23.90 -14.40 -9.88
C LEU A 47 -25.31 -14.01 -10.33
N GLY A 48 -25.45 -13.16 -11.36
CA GLY A 48 -26.74 -12.62 -11.83
C GLY A 48 -27.35 -11.58 -10.87
N VAL A 49 -26.53 -10.83 -10.13
CA VAL A 49 -26.93 -9.76 -9.22
C VAL A 49 -26.19 -8.45 -9.55
N ASN A 50 -26.67 -7.33 -9.02
CA ASN A 50 -25.92 -6.09 -9.11
C ASN A 50 -24.84 -5.99 -8.03
N LYS A 51 -23.91 -5.06 -8.18
CA LYS A 51 -22.77 -4.82 -7.29
C LYS A 51 -23.20 -4.58 -5.84
N GLU A 52 -24.18 -3.73 -5.64
CA GLU A 52 -24.69 -3.36 -4.30
C GLU A 52 -25.32 -4.57 -3.59
N THR A 53 -26.09 -5.37 -4.33
CA THR A 53 -26.67 -6.61 -3.81
C THR A 53 -25.56 -7.60 -3.40
N PHE A 54 -24.54 -7.77 -4.21
CA PHE A 54 -23.41 -8.64 -3.87
C PHE A 54 -22.68 -8.15 -2.61
N LEU A 55 -22.38 -6.85 -2.51
CA LEU A 55 -21.76 -6.27 -1.31
C LEU A 55 -22.63 -6.44 -0.06
N HIS A 56 -23.96 -6.32 -0.22
CA HIS A 56 -24.89 -6.57 0.88
C HIS A 56 -24.91 -8.05 1.28
N ILE A 57 -24.87 -8.98 0.31
CA ILE A 57 -24.78 -10.43 0.58
C ILE A 57 -23.48 -10.75 1.33
N ARG A 58 -22.35 -10.24 0.93
CA ARG A 58 -21.05 -10.44 1.62
C ARG A 58 -21.12 -10.02 3.10
N ARG A 59 -21.71 -8.86 3.39
CA ARG A 59 -21.84 -8.36 4.78
C ARG A 59 -22.75 -9.21 5.65
N ARG A 60 -23.71 -9.90 5.04
CA ARG A 60 -24.73 -10.69 5.74
C ARG A 60 -24.36 -12.16 5.83
N ASP A 61 -23.73 -12.72 4.81
CA ASP A 61 -23.43 -14.14 4.64
C ASP A 61 -21.92 -14.35 4.68
N GLN A 62 -21.44 -14.79 5.86
CA GLN A 62 -20.03 -15.04 6.10
C GLN A 62 -19.42 -16.04 5.12
N ALA A 63 -20.19 -17.06 4.67
CA ALA A 63 -19.67 -18.04 3.72
C ALA A 63 -19.32 -17.41 2.37
N VAL A 64 -20.05 -16.38 1.95
CA VAL A 64 -19.77 -15.64 0.71
C VAL A 64 -18.54 -14.74 0.87
N ASP A 65 -18.42 -14.10 2.02
CA ASP A 65 -17.27 -13.27 2.33
C ASP A 65 -15.99 -14.12 2.42
N ASP A 66 -16.05 -15.24 3.15
CA ASP A 66 -14.92 -16.18 3.26
C ASP A 66 -14.50 -16.74 1.90
N ALA A 67 -15.44 -17.07 1.01
CA ALA A 67 -15.12 -17.52 -0.35
C ALA A 67 -14.40 -16.44 -1.16
N PHE A 68 -14.86 -15.20 -1.05
CA PHE A 68 -14.23 -14.05 -1.72
C PHE A 68 -12.81 -13.81 -1.18
N GLU A 69 -12.64 -13.75 0.14
CA GLU A 69 -11.35 -13.50 0.78
C GLU A 69 -10.34 -14.65 0.51
N ARG A 70 -10.78 -15.92 0.53
CA ARG A 70 -9.90 -17.04 0.12
C ARG A 70 -9.42 -16.91 -1.32
N GLY A 71 -10.31 -16.52 -2.23
CA GLY A 71 -9.91 -16.29 -3.63
C GLY A 71 -8.89 -15.16 -3.76
N ARG A 72 -9.10 -14.04 -3.06
CA ARG A 72 -8.17 -12.91 -3.04
C ARG A 72 -6.82 -13.27 -2.40
N ALA A 73 -6.82 -14.05 -1.34
CA ALA A 73 -5.59 -14.52 -0.72
C ALA A 73 -4.75 -15.38 -1.69
N ARG A 74 -5.38 -16.30 -2.45
CA ARG A 74 -4.68 -17.09 -3.47
C ARG A 74 -4.15 -16.25 -4.62
N GLU A 75 -4.89 -15.25 -5.07
CA GLU A 75 -4.40 -14.28 -6.06
C GLU A 75 -3.14 -13.58 -5.55
N HIS A 76 -3.21 -13.05 -4.33
CA HIS A 76 -2.09 -12.36 -3.69
C HIS A 76 -0.86 -13.27 -3.60
N ASP A 77 -1.02 -14.49 -3.08
CA ASP A 77 0.08 -15.46 -2.93
C ASP A 77 0.73 -15.77 -4.28
N ARG A 78 -0.08 -15.96 -5.32
CA ARG A 78 0.42 -16.20 -6.68
C ARG A 78 1.22 -15.00 -7.21
N LEU A 79 0.72 -13.79 -7.05
CA LEU A 79 1.40 -12.58 -7.51
C LEU A 79 2.71 -12.34 -6.75
N VAL A 80 2.70 -12.52 -5.44
CA VAL A 80 3.90 -12.43 -4.60
C VAL A 80 4.91 -13.53 -4.98
N GLY A 81 4.44 -14.75 -5.21
CA GLY A 81 5.30 -15.86 -5.65
C GLY A 81 5.97 -15.55 -6.98
N ASN A 82 5.21 -15.08 -7.98
CA ASN A 82 5.76 -14.69 -9.28
C ASN A 82 6.81 -13.57 -9.15
N LEU A 83 6.53 -12.57 -8.30
CA LEU A 83 7.45 -11.45 -8.06
C LEU A 83 8.72 -11.92 -7.35
N THR A 84 8.61 -12.83 -6.39
CA THR A 84 9.75 -13.42 -5.68
C THR A 84 10.62 -14.24 -6.65
N THR A 85 10.00 -15.09 -7.46
CA THR A 85 10.72 -15.89 -8.50
C THR A 85 11.43 -14.97 -9.50
N ALA A 86 10.80 -13.90 -9.93
CA ALA A 86 11.43 -12.92 -10.80
C ALA A 86 12.65 -12.26 -10.15
N ALA A 87 12.56 -11.88 -8.86
CA ALA A 87 13.68 -11.32 -8.12
C ALA A 87 14.84 -12.31 -7.96
N GLU A 88 14.55 -13.59 -7.65
CA GLU A 88 15.54 -14.66 -7.54
C GLU A 88 16.24 -14.94 -8.87
N SER A 89 15.55 -14.76 -9.99
CA SER A 89 16.11 -14.88 -11.34
C SER A 89 16.95 -13.66 -11.77
N GLY A 90 17.19 -12.70 -10.88
CA GLY A 90 18.03 -11.53 -11.13
C GLY A 90 17.29 -10.31 -11.67
N ASN A 91 15.95 -10.28 -11.62
CA ASN A 91 15.20 -9.08 -11.98
C ASN A 91 15.33 -8.01 -10.91
N VAL A 92 16.14 -6.97 -11.20
CA VAL A 92 16.43 -5.88 -10.27
C VAL A 92 15.17 -5.08 -9.92
N VAL A 93 14.26 -4.88 -10.87
CA VAL A 93 13.01 -4.14 -10.63
C VAL A 93 12.12 -4.87 -9.63
N ALA A 94 11.98 -6.21 -9.78
CA ALA A 94 11.25 -7.03 -8.83
C ALA A 94 11.88 -7.01 -7.43
N SER A 95 13.21 -7.04 -7.35
CA SER A 95 13.95 -6.96 -6.08
C SER A 95 13.72 -5.61 -5.37
N ILE A 96 13.83 -4.50 -6.12
CA ILE A 96 13.55 -3.15 -5.59
C ILE A 96 12.10 -3.05 -5.09
N PHE A 97 11.14 -3.56 -5.88
CA PHE A 97 9.73 -3.54 -5.48
C PHE A 97 9.49 -4.31 -4.18
N LEU A 98 10.07 -5.51 -4.02
CA LEU A 98 9.96 -6.31 -2.80
C LEU A 98 10.60 -5.62 -1.59
N LEU A 99 11.78 -5.00 -1.78
CA LEU A 99 12.44 -4.22 -0.73
C LEU A 99 11.57 -3.05 -0.27
N LYS A 100 10.98 -2.31 -1.21
CA LYS A 100 10.08 -1.20 -0.90
C LYS A 100 8.81 -1.68 -0.19
N ALA A 101 8.16 -2.72 -0.72
CA ALA A 101 6.88 -3.19 -0.21
C ALA A 101 6.97 -3.90 1.15
N ARG A 102 8.04 -4.68 1.40
CA ARG A 102 8.18 -5.50 2.61
C ARG A 102 9.04 -4.85 3.70
N HIS A 103 10.05 -4.07 3.29
CA HIS A 103 11.05 -3.52 4.21
C HIS A 103 11.02 -2.00 4.30
N GLY A 104 10.08 -1.35 3.60
CA GLY A 104 9.92 0.10 3.66
C GLY A 104 11.08 0.89 3.04
N TYR A 105 11.90 0.25 2.19
CA TYR A 105 12.95 0.96 1.46
C TYR A 105 12.32 2.04 0.58
N ARG A 106 12.75 3.28 0.80
CA ARG A 106 12.36 4.43 -0.01
C ARG A 106 13.56 4.88 -0.83
N GLU A 107 13.39 5.02 -2.14
CA GLU A 107 14.37 5.71 -2.98
C GLU A 107 14.26 7.18 -2.66
N GLY A 108 15.37 7.73 -2.09
CA GLY A 108 15.58 9.17 -2.05
C GLY A 108 14.34 10.00 -1.72
N GLU A 109 13.82 9.93 -0.50
CA GLU A 109 13.22 11.15 0.01
C GLU A 109 14.37 12.17 0.01
N PRO A 110 14.22 13.34 -0.61
CA PRO A 110 15.17 14.41 -0.41
C PRO A 110 15.25 14.56 1.12
N MET A 111 16.46 14.37 1.66
CA MET A 111 16.69 14.63 3.07
C MET A 111 16.41 16.11 3.23
N GLU A 112 15.24 16.47 3.76
CA GLU A 112 15.00 17.81 4.24
C GLU A 112 15.97 18.03 5.39
N VAL A 113 17.12 18.59 5.09
CA VAL A 113 18.06 19.06 6.10
C VAL A 113 17.45 20.35 6.62
N ASN A 114 16.65 20.25 7.67
CA ASN A 114 16.23 21.40 8.43
C ASN A 114 17.45 21.97 9.15
N VAL A 115 18.12 22.93 8.52
CA VAL A 115 19.14 23.72 9.17
C VAL A 115 18.40 24.82 9.96
N GLU A 116 18.22 24.62 11.26
CA GLU A 116 17.80 25.72 12.15
C GLU A 116 18.92 26.77 12.19
N VAL A 117 18.78 27.81 11.38
CA VAL A 117 19.59 29.02 11.53
C VAL A 117 18.90 29.86 12.60
N ASN A 118 19.60 30.13 13.69
CA ASN A 118 19.12 30.80 14.92
C ASN A 118 18.82 32.31 14.74
N THR A 119 18.20 32.68 13.62
CA THR A 119 17.68 34.02 13.31
C THR A 119 16.16 34.04 13.21
N GLY A 120 15.46 33.12 13.92
CA GLY A 120 13.99 33.12 14.00
C GLY A 120 13.24 32.59 12.77
N GLY A 121 13.93 31.88 11.84
CA GLY A 121 13.31 31.28 10.68
C GLY A 121 13.96 29.95 10.29
N VAL A 122 13.18 29.05 9.71
CA VAL A 122 13.68 27.79 9.12
C VAL A 122 14.14 28.07 7.70
N LEU A 123 15.42 27.82 7.42
CA LEU A 123 15.98 27.93 6.06
C LEU A 123 15.78 26.62 5.31
N VAL A 124 14.86 26.59 4.35
CA VAL A 124 14.69 25.45 3.43
C VAL A 124 15.61 25.68 2.23
N VAL A 125 16.69 24.90 2.15
CA VAL A 125 17.64 24.95 1.01
C VAL A 125 17.22 23.87 0.01
N PRO A 126 17.04 24.17 -1.29
CA PRO A 126 16.84 23.17 -2.33
C PRO A 126 17.98 22.15 -2.34
N ALA A 127 17.68 20.87 -2.51
CA ALA A 127 18.65 19.76 -2.43
C ALA A 127 19.79 19.81 -3.46
N GLU A 128 19.72 20.70 -4.42
CA GLU A 128 20.70 20.89 -5.50
C GLU A 128 21.76 21.95 -5.21
N VAL A 129 21.66 22.65 -4.05
CA VAL A 129 22.57 23.74 -3.70
C VAL A 129 23.26 23.43 -2.36
N THR A 130 24.58 23.48 -2.30
CA THR A 130 25.29 23.30 -1.03
C THR A 130 25.08 24.50 -0.12
N VAL A 131 25.22 24.30 1.21
CA VAL A 131 25.06 25.38 2.20
C VAL A 131 26.01 26.55 1.88
N GLU A 132 27.25 26.25 1.46
CA GLU A 132 28.26 27.27 1.07
C GLU A 132 27.77 28.09 -0.13
N GLN A 133 27.26 27.45 -1.17
CA GLN A 133 26.74 28.13 -2.36
C GLN A 133 25.53 29.00 -2.03
N TYR A 134 24.65 28.52 -1.16
CA TYR A 134 23.50 29.31 -0.71
C TYR A 134 23.91 30.54 0.09
N LEU A 135 24.88 30.39 1.00
CA LEU A 135 25.41 31.50 1.79
C LEU A 135 26.15 32.55 0.92
N GLU A 136 26.86 32.11 -0.13
CA GLU A 136 27.46 33.03 -1.10
C GLU A 136 26.42 33.80 -1.91
N MET A 137 25.34 33.14 -2.34
CA MET A 137 24.22 33.79 -3.01
C MET A 137 23.58 34.85 -2.11
N LYS A 138 23.33 34.53 -0.85
CA LYS A 138 22.71 35.45 0.13
C LYS A 138 23.63 36.64 0.48
N ARG A 139 24.96 36.44 0.55
CA ARG A 139 25.92 37.53 0.70
C ARG A 139 25.93 38.45 -0.52
N ALA A 140 25.80 37.89 -1.72
CA ALA A 140 25.74 38.68 -2.95
C ALA A 140 24.46 39.52 -3.04
N GLU A 141 23.34 39.05 -2.44
CA GLU A 141 22.09 39.79 -2.31
C GLU A 141 22.12 40.91 -1.23
N GLY A 142 23.20 41.01 -0.45
CA GLY A 142 23.37 42.04 0.59
C GLY A 142 22.67 41.75 1.89
N GLU A 143 22.20 40.51 2.10
CA GLU A 143 21.56 40.07 3.36
C GLU A 143 22.64 39.60 4.34
N MET A 144 22.78 40.25 5.50
CA MET A 144 23.72 39.82 6.56
C MET A 144 23.15 38.59 7.28
N ILE A 145 23.75 37.43 7.08
CA ILE A 145 23.41 36.20 7.82
C ILE A 145 24.47 35.97 8.89
N ASP A 146 24.06 35.95 10.16
CA ASP A 146 24.92 35.57 11.28
C ASP A 146 25.04 34.04 11.33
N VAL A 147 26.18 33.50 10.96
CA VAL A 147 26.50 32.07 10.93
C VAL A 147 27.31 31.62 12.15
N THR A 148 27.10 32.19 13.32
CA THR A 148 27.77 31.73 14.53
C THR A 148 27.32 30.30 14.87
N PRO A 149 28.22 29.29 14.80
CA PRO A 149 27.85 27.93 15.07
C PRO A 149 27.45 27.75 16.54
N GLN A 150 26.21 27.30 16.76
CA GLN A 150 25.76 26.90 18.07
C GLN A 150 26.08 25.41 18.32
N PRO A 151 26.45 24.98 19.53
CA PRO A 151 26.72 23.59 19.83
C PRO A 151 25.43 22.78 19.64
N VAL A 152 25.47 21.80 18.75
CA VAL A 152 24.33 20.88 18.48
C VAL A 152 24.09 20.06 19.75
N PRO A 153 22.89 20.06 20.33
CA PRO A 153 22.55 19.11 21.39
C PRO A 153 22.68 17.70 20.86
N ALA A 154 23.36 16.81 21.59
CA ALA A 154 23.54 15.41 21.20
C ALA A 154 22.18 14.71 21.06
N LEU A 155 21.69 14.56 19.82
CA LEU A 155 20.40 13.96 19.49
C LEU A 155 20.36 12.43 19.59
N TYR A 156 21.52 11.77 19.87
CA TYR A 156 21.58 10.34 20.09
C TYR A 156 22.55 9.99 21.22
N PRO A 157 22.06 9.40 22.34
CA PRO A 157 22.97 8.80 23.33
C PRO A 157 23.45 7.46 22.74
N GLY A 158 24.65 7.42 22.14
CA GLY A 158 25.22 6.16 21.65
C GLY A 158 26.42 6.24 20.72
N HIS A 159 26.87 7.40 20.24
CA HIS A 159 28.14 7.50 19.54
C HIS A 159 29.21 8.06 20.48
N ALA A 160 29.92 7.17 21.17
CA ALA A 160 31.19 7.51 21.78
C ALA A 160 32.17 7.87 20.68
N ALA A 161 32.76 9.08 20.76
CA ALA A 161 33.85 9.50 19.90
C ALA A 161 35.03 8.51 20.07
N PRO A 162 35.77 8.17 18.99
CA PRO A 162 36.99 7.40 19.12
C PRO A 162 38.02 8.21 19.93
N LEU A 163 38.58 7.58 20.95
CA LEU A 163 39.70 8.10 21.73
C LEU A 163 40.86 8.33 20.75
N ALA A 164 41.34 9.57 20.67
CA ALA A 164 42.60 9.89 20.02
C ALA A 164 43.74 9.47 20.94
N ASP A 165 44.60 8.57 20.45
CA ASP A 165 45.97 8.34 20.93
C ASP A 165 46.91 9.30 20.22
#